data_75f1c5c35686860e8db8bf46cfe7a276
#
_entry.id   75f1c5c35686860e8db8bf46cfe7a276
#
_cell.length_a   1.000
_cell.length_b   1.000
_cell.length_c   1.000
_cell.angle_alpha   90.00
_cell.angle_beta   90.00
_cell.angle_gamma   90.00
#
_symmetry.space_group_name_H-M   'P 1'
#
loop_
_entity.id
_entity.type
_entity.pdbx_description
1 polymer ?
#
loop_
_entity_poly.entity_id
_entity_poly.type
_entity_poly.pdbx_seq_one_letter_code
_entity_poly.pdbx_strand_id
1 'polypeptide(L)'
;LIEAYEKGKESRIRNCYGVKKADDNLQQEIDATVKYFQAHNPQSIEISQCDSIYKDGNYTYMYITYNLVLDNNQSYPCISTYMVQKKDNNKYYVLSTSEITDDMSKQAATKYALFMKTDAYKQYATDYDKFIKKNPGYEEKIASKLK
;
A
#
# COMPACT_ATOMS: atom_id res chain seq x y z
N LEU A 1 -7.86 -3.26 -2.27
CA LEU A 1 -6.85 -2.96 -3.29
C LEU A 1 -5.67 -3.94 -3.24
N ILE A 2 -5.14 -4.21 -2.04
CA ILE A 2 -4.01 -5.16 -1.90
C ILE A 2 -4.38 -6.54 -2.41
N GLU A 3 -5.58 -7.04 -2.08
CA GLU A 3 -6.07 -8.32 -2.59
C GLU A 3 -6.22 -8.33 -4.11
N ALA A 4 -6.61 -7.21 -4.70
CA ALA A 4 -6.73 -7.08 -6.15
C ALA A 4 -5.36 -7.19 -6.82
N TYR A 5 -4.32 -6.59 -6.21
CA TYR A 5 -2.95 -6.74 -6.69
C TYR A 5 -2.45 -8.19 -6.54
N GLU A 6 -2.78 -8.85 -5.44
CA GLU A 6 -2.41 -10.25 -5.23
C GLU A 6 -2.94 -11.15 -6.35
N LYS A 7 -4.20 -10.93 -6.75
CA LYS A 7 -4.86 -11.70 -7.80
C LYS A 7 -4.47 -11.27 -9.21
N GLY A 8 -3.80 -10.13 -9.35
CA GLY A 8 -3.32 -9.63 -10.64
C GLY A 8 -4.43 -9.25 -11.63
N LYS A 9 -5.63 -8.96 -11.13
CA LYS A 9 -6.77 -8.61 -12.01
C LYS A 9 -6.90 -7.11 -12.11
N GLU A 10 -6.47 -6.55 -13.23
CA GLU A 10 -6.49 -5.09 -13.46
C GLU A 10 -7.88 -4.48 -13.34
N SER A 11 -8.93 -5.15 -13.79
CA SER A 11 -10.29 -4.64 -13.66
C SER A 11 -10.69 -4.42 -12.21
N ARG A 12 -10.29 -5.32 -11.31
CA ARG A 12 -10.54 -5.18 -9.87
C ARG A 12 -9.72 -4.05 -9.28
N ILE A 13 -8.48 -3.90 -9.72
CA ILE A 13 -7.61 -2.80 -9.29
C ILE A 13 -8.26 -1.46 -9.68
N ARG A 14 -8.68 -1.31 -10.94
CA ARG A 14 -9.35 -0.09 -11.40
C ARG A 14 -10.64 0.19 -10.63
N ASN A 15 -11.41 -0.85 -10.29
CA ASN A 15 -12.64 -0.68 -9.51
C ASN A 15 -12.38 -0.10 -8.13
N CYS A 16 -11.24 -0.43 -7.51
CA CYS A 16 -10.85 0.17 -6.23
C CYS A 16 -10.62 1.68 -6.34
N TYR A 17 -10.22 2.16 -7.51
CA TYR A 17 -10.06 3.59 -7.80
C TYR A 17 -11.34 4.22 -8.37
N GLY A 18 -12.39 3.43 -8.55
CA GLY A 18 -13.68 3.91 -9.05
C GLY A 18 -13.71 4.25 -10.53
N VAL A 19 -12.84 3.65 -11.32
CA VAL A 19 -12.75 3.93 -12.76
C VAL A 19 -12.85 2.65 -13.58
N LYS A 20 -13.44 2.75 -14.77
CA LYS A 20 -13.48 1.65 -15.73
C LYS A 20 -12.22 1.60 -16.57
N LYS A 21 -11.60 2.74 -16.80
CA LYS A 21 -10.38 2.90 -17.58
C LYS A 21 -9.43 3.81 -16.83
N ALA A 22 -8.16 3.40 -16.69
CA ALA A 22 -7.13 4.21 -16.06
C ALA A 22 -6.61 5.25 -17.05
N ASP A 23 -6.39 6.48 -16.57
CA ASP A 23 -5.62 7.47 -17.32
C ASP A 23 -4.12 7.07 -17.27
N ASP A 24 -3.27 7.83 -17.98
CA ASP A 24 -1.86 7.49 -18.08
C ASP A 24 -1.16 7.50 -16.71
N ASN A 25 -1.50 8.46 -15.84
CA ASN A 25 -0.91 8.56 -14.50
C ASN A 25 -1.30 7.37 -13.64
N LEU A 26 -2.58 7.01 -13.63
CA LEU A 26 -3.05 5.87 -12.85
C LEU A 26 -2.49 4.56 -13.40
N GLN A 27 -2.40 4.42 -14.73
CA GLN A 27 -1.81 3.21 -15.33
C GLN A 27 -0.35 3.04 -14.93
N GLN A 28 0.43 4.13 -14.91
CA GLN A 28 1.81 4.08 -14.46
C GLN A 28 1.93 3.66 -12.99
N GLU A 29 1.04 4.17 -12.14
CA GLU A 29 0.98 3.80 -10.73
C GLU A 29 0.66 2.32 -10.56
N ILE A 30 -0.33 1.82 -11.30
CA ILE A 30 -0.70 0.40 -11.28
C ILE A 30 0.45 -0.47 -11.76
N ASP A 31 1.07 -0.11 -12.89
CA ASP A 31 2.17 -0.89 -13.47
C ASP A 31 3.37 -0.96 -12.52
N ALA A 32 3.71 0.16 -11.88
CA ALA A 32 4.82 0.21 -10.92
C ALA A 32 4.54 -0.69 -9.71
N THR A 33 3.30 -0.68 -9.22
CA THR A 33 2.90 -1.52 -8.08
C THR A 33 2.90 -3.00 -8.45
N VAL A 34 2.42 -3.35 -9.63
CA VAL A 34 2.46 -4.74 -10.13
C VAL A 34 3.90 -5.22 -10.21
N LYS A 35 4.81 -4.40 -10.77
CA LYS A 35 6.23 -4.75 -10.85
C LYS A 35 6.85 -4.96 -9.47
N TYR A 36 6.47 -4.12 -8.51
CA TYR A 36 6.95 -4.24 -7.14
C TYR A 36 6.56 -5.60 -6.53
N PHE A 37 5.31 -6.00 -6.64
CA PHE A 37 4.86 -7.29 -6.15
C PHE A 37 5.52 -8.45 -6.89
N GLN A 38 5.66 -8.35 -8.21
CA GLN A 38 6.33 -9.37 -9.01
C GLN A 38 7.80 -9.54 -8.63
N ALA A 39 8.48 -8.44 -8.30
CA ALA A 39 9.88 -8.48 -7.88
C ALA A 39 10.06 -9.29 -6.59
N HIS A 40 9.13 -9.17 -5.64
CA HIS A 40 9.13 -9.96 -4.42
C HIS A 40 8.68 -11.41 -4.66
N ASN A 41 7.87 -11.65 -5.68
CA ASN A 41 7.35 -12.97 -6.04
C ASN A 41 6.74 -13.72 -4.85
N PRO A 42 5.78 -13.13 -4.13
CA PRO A 42 5.20 -13.79 -2.96
C PRO A 42 4.30 -14.96 -3.34
N GLN A 43 4.26 -15.98 -2.48
CA GLN A 43 3.29 -17.07 -2.59
C GLN A 43 1.88 -16.60 -2.23
N SER A 44 1.78 -15.71 -1.26
CA SER A 44 0.51 -15.15 -0.81
C SER A 44 0.76 -13.80 -0.12
N ILE A 45 -0.32 -13.05 0.08
CA ILE A 45 -0.30 -11.80 0.84
C ILE A 45 -1.27 -11.97 2.02
N GLU A 46 -0.77 -11.69 3.24
CA GLU A 46 -1.57 -11.75 4.46
C GLU A 46 -1.75 -10.35 5.03
N ILE A 47 -2.99 -9.87 5.10
CA ILE A 47 -3.31 -8.56 5.67
C ILE A 47 -3.33 -8.71 7.19
N SER A 48 -2.56 -7.87 7.89
CA SER A 48 -2.47 -7.88 9.35
C SER A 48 -3.41 -6.88 9.99
N GLN A 49 -3.32 -5.60 9.60
CA GLN A 49 -4.12 -4.52 10.15
C GLN A 49 -4.54 -3.55 9.06
N CYS A 50 -5.70 -2.94 9.27
CA CYS A 50 -6.23 -1.92 8.38
C CYS A 50 -7.08 -0.98 9.23
N ASP A 51 -6.70 0.28 9.30
CA ASP A 51 -7.45 1.27 10.07
C ASP A 51 -7.21 2.69 9.53
N SER A 52 -8.03 3.62 10.00
CA SER A 52 -7.89 5.03 9.64
C SER A 52 -6.79 5.68 10.48
N ILE A 53 -6.01 6.57 9.84
CA ILE A 53 -5.07 7.46 10.52
C ILE A 53 -5.81 8.75 10.89
N TYR A 54 -6.57 9.33 9.94
CA TYR A 54 -7.45 10.45 10.22
C TYR A 54 -8.55 10.55 9.15
N LYS A 55 -9.61 11.30 9.48
CA LYS A 55 -10.72 11.58 8.56
C LYS A 55 -10.92 13.08 8.42
N ASP A 56 -11.26 13.51 7.21
CA ASP A 56 -11.59 14.89 6.89
C ASP A 56 -12.75 14.90 5.89
N GLY A 57 -13.96 15.17 6.38
CA GLY A 57 -15.17 15.11 5.56
C GLY A 57 -15.38 13.73 4.95
N ASN A 58 -15.44 13.66 3.63
CA ASN A 58 -15.60 12.41 2.88
C ASN A 58 -14.28 11.66 2.64
N TYR A 59 -13.16 12.23 3.09
CA TYR A 59 -11.84 11.64 2.90
C TYR A 59 -11.37 10.94 4.15
N THR A 60 -10.77 9.76 3.97
CA THR A 60 -10.13 8.99 5.04
C THR A 60 -8.72 8.65 4.61
N TYR A 61 -7.73 9.07 5.42
CA TYR A 61 -6.36 8.62 5.26
C TYR A 61 -6.17 7.38 6.11
N MET A 62 -5.77 6.27 5.48
CA MET A 62 -5.72 4.98 6.16
C MET A 62 -4.42 4.26 5.89
N TYR A 63 -4.10 3.30 6.74
CA TYR A 63 -2.96 2.42 6.56
C TYR A 63 -3.39 0.95 6.51
N ILE A 64 -2.58 0.16 5.84
CA ILE A 64 -2.71 -1.29 5.81
C ILE A 64 -1.33 -1.87 6.06
N THR A 65 -1.21 -2.74 7.06
CA THR A 65 -0.01 -3.57 7.23
C THR A 65 -0.31 -4.97 6.71
N TYR A 66 0.64 -5.52 6.00
CA TYR A 66 0.49 -6.85 5.41
C TYR A 66 1.85 -7.51 5.27
N ASN A 67 1.84 -8.82 5.07
CA ASN A 67 3.04 -9.60 4.85
C ASN A 67 3.03 -10.22 3.46
N LEU A 68 4.14 -10.13 2.77
CA LEU A 68 4.39 -10.92 1.57
C LEU A 68 5.01 -12.23 2.03
N VAL A 69 4.26 -13.32 1.90
CA VAL A 69 4.73 -14.65 2.29
C VAL A 69 5.60 -15.20 1.16
N LEU A 70 6.89 -15.40 1.45
CA LEU A 70 7.88 -15.83 0.47
C LEU A 70 7.97 -17.37 0.41
N ASP A 71 8.63 -17.89 -0.60
CA ASP A 71 8.75 -19.33 -0.85
C ASP A 71 9.49 -20.09 0.26
N ASN A 72 10.31 -19.40 1.05
CA ASN A 72 11.01 -19.95 2.21
C ASN A 72 10.19 -19.84 3.51
N ASN A 73 8.89 -19.55 3.41
CA ASN A 73 7.97 -19.32 4.51
C ASN A 73 8.33 -18.12 5.40
N GLN A 74 9.23 -17.26 4.95
CA GLN A 74 9.49 -15.99 5.61
C GLN A 74 8.46 -14.96 5.16
N SER A 75 8.14 -14.04 6.05
CA SER A 75 7.19 -12.95 5.76
C SER A 75 7.94 -11.64 5.67
N TYR A 76 7.81 -10.96 4.52
CA TYR A 76 8.34 -9.61 4.32
C TYR A 76 7.27 -8.60 4.73
N PRO A 77 7.47 -7.85 5.83
CA PRO A 77 6.46 -6.91 6.30
C PRO A 77 6.36 -5.69 5.39
N CYS A 78 5.13 -5.30 5.10
CA CYS A 78 4.84 -4.13 4.29
C CYS A 78 3.84 -3.22 4.99
N ILE A 79 3.90 -1.94 4.66
CA ILE A 79 2.90 -0.97 5.05
C ILE A 79 2.59 -0.08 3.84
N SER A 80 1.31 0.17 3.63
CA SER A 80 0.84 1.08 2.60
C SER A 80 -0.17 2.04 3.19
N THR A 81 -0.17 3.26 2.70
CA THR A 81 -1.17 4.27 3.07
C THR A 81 -1.94 4.69 1.84
N TYR A 82 -3.22 4.97 2.04
CA TYR A 82 -4.11 5.39 0.97
C TYR A 82 -5.01 6.51 1.45
N MET A 83 -5.29 7.45 0.55
CA MET A 83 -6.37 8.40 0.73
C MET A 83 -7.61 7.82 0.05
N VAL A 84 -8.69 7.69 0.79
CA VAL A 84 -9.93 7.07 0.33
C VAL A 84 -11.04 8.10 0.40
N GLN A 85 -11.87 8.15 -0.64
CA GLN A 85 -13.01 9.06 -0.71
C GLN A 85 -14.32 8.29 -0.69
N LYS A 86 -15.25 8.69 0.19
CA LYS A 86 -16.62 8.20 0.18
C LYS A 86 -17.41 9.02 -0.83
N LYS A 87 -18.05 8.36 -1.81
CA LYS A 87 -18.86 9.02 -2.83
C LYS A 87 -20.36 8.91 -2.53
N ASP A 88 -21.18 9.58 -3.33
CA ASP A 88 -22.64 9.69 -3.13
C ASP A 88 -23.36 8.33 -3.09
N ASN A 89 -22.79 7.31 -3.73
CA ASN A 89 -23.32 5.95 -3.71
C ASN A 89 -22.97 5.19 -2.42
N ASN A 90 -22.41 5.86 -1.41
CA ASN A 90 -21.93 5.30 -0.16
C ASN A 90 -20.79 4.29 -0.31
N LYS A 91 -20.13 4.28 -1.46
CA LYS A 91 -18.96 3.44 -1.71
C LYS A 91 -17.68 4.24 -1.52
N TYR A 92 -16.61 3.55 -1.12
CA TYR A 92 -15.30 4.13 -0.90
C TYR A 92 -14.38 3.79 -2.06
N TYR A 93 -13.62 4.78 -2.52
CA TYR A 93 -12.66 4.62 -3.61
C TYR A 93 -11.31 5.20 -3.22
N VAL A 94 -10.24 4.52 -3.62
CA VAL A 94 -8.87 5.01 -3.42
C VAL A 94 -8.61 6.15 -4.39
N LEU A 95 -8.00 7.24 -3.92
CA LEU A 95 -7.54 8.32 -4.79
C LEU A 95 -6.22 7.93 -5.44
N SER A 96 -6.11 8.20 -6.74
CA SER A 96 -4.82 8.13 -7.42
C SER A 96 -3.93 9.28 -6.96
N THR A 97 -2.62 9.15 -7.16
CA THR A 97 -1.66 10.20 -6.74
C THR A 97 -1.95 11.54 -7.40
N SER A 98 -2.45 11.56 -8.63
CA SER A 98 -2.81 12.79 -9.34
C SER A 98 -4.03 13.51 -8.75
N GLU A 99 -4.87 12.80 -8.00
CA GLU A 99 -6.05 13.37 -7.34
C GLU A 99 -5.76 13.92 -5.94
N ILE A 100 -4.58 13.63 -5.40
CA ILE A 100 -4.18 14.10 -4.07
C ILE A 100 -3.62 15.50 -4.19
N THR A 101 -4.26 16.45 -3.49
CA THR A 101 -3.83 17.86 -3.50
C THR A 101 -2.60 18.06 -2.60
N ASP A 102 -1.92 19.20 -2.79
CA ASP A 102 -0.76 19.55 -1.95
C ASP A 102 -1.15 19.66 -0.47
N ASP A 103 -2.32 20.23 -0.17
CA ASP A 103 -2.82 20.35 1.19
C ASP A 103 -3.09 18.96 1.80
N MET A 104 -3.68 18.05 1.04
CA MET A 104 -3.91 16.67 1.47
C MET A 104 -2.59 15.99 1.78
N SER A 105 -1.57 16.16 0.91
CA SER A 105 -0.25 15.57 1.12
C SER A 105 0.43 16.10 2.38
N LYS A 106 0.36 17.39 2.62
CA LYS A 106 0.96 18.02 3.81
C LYS A 106 0.27 17.52 5.08
N GLN A 107 -1.05 17.47 5.07
CA GLN A 107 -1.83 16.99 6.21
C GLN A 107 -1.54 15.51 6.47
N ALA A 108 -1.49 14.70 5.42
CA ALA A 108 -1.16 13.28 5.52
C ALA A 108 0.23 13.07 6.11
N ALA A 109 1.23 13.83 5.66
CA ALA A 109 2.60 13.74 6.19
C ALA A 109 2.65 14.05 7.68
N THR A 110 1.96 15.10 8.13
CA THR A 110 1.88 15.48 9.55
C THR A 110 1.23 14.36 10.37
N LYS A 111 0.12 13.82 9.89
CA LYS A 111 -0.61 12.74 10.57
C LYS A 111 0.17 11.43 10.56
N TYR A 112 0.88 11.14 9.49
CA TYR A 112 1.73 9.95 9.41
C TYR A 112 2.87 10.03 10.43
N ALA A 113 3.47 11.19 10.62
CA ALA A 113 4.51 11.39 11.63
C ALA A 113 4.00 11.05 13.05
N LEU A 114 2.75 11.39 13.34
CA LEU A 114 2.11 11.01 14.61
C LEU A 114 1.80 9.51 14.66
N PHE A 115 1.36 8.94 13.54
CA PHE A 115 1.09 7.51 13.43
C PHE A 115 2.32 6.67 13.70
N MET A 116 3.51 7.14 13.29
CA MET A 116 4.77 6.41 13.53
C MET A 116 5.11 6.25 15.02
N LYS A 117 4.42 6.98 15.91
CA LYS A 117 4.58 6.84 17.35
C LYS A 117 3.63 5.82 17.97
N THR A 118 2.71 5.27 17.18
CA THR A 118 1.72 4.28 17.65
C THR A 118 2.31 2.89 17.74
N ASP A 119 1.67 2.02 18.53
CA ASP A 119 2.08 0.62 18.67
C ASP A 119 1.94 -0.15 17.36
N ALA A 120 0.93 0.17 16.55
CA ALA A 120 0.72 -0.46 15.25
C ALA A 120 1.93 -0.27 14.33
N TYR A 121 2.43 0.96 14.24
CA TYR A 121 3.62 1.24 13.43
C TYR A 121 4.87 0.61 14.02
N LYS A 122 5.04 0.67 15.34
CA LYS A 122 6.21 0.11 16.02
C LYS A 122 6.29 -1.40 15.83
N GLN A 123 5.15 -2.10 15.82
CA GLN A 123 5.10 -3.53 15.54
C GLN A 123 5.58 -3.83 14.12
N TYR A 124 5.08 -3.08 13.14
CA TYR A 124 5.53 -3.21 11.75
C TYR A 124 7.04 -2.96 11.65
N ALA A 125 7.54 -1.88 12.24
CA ALA A 125 8.95 -1.50 12.17
C ALA A 125 9.85 -2.57 12.82
N THR A 126 9.42 -3.15 13.92
CA THR A 126 10.15 -4.23 14.60
C THR A 126 10.23 -5.48 13.73
N ASP A 127 9.10 -5.87 13.13
CA ASP A 127 9.05 -7.06 12.26
C ASP A 127 9.88 -6.85 11.00
N TYR A 128 9.82 -5.65 10.42
CA TYR A 128 10.63 -5.27 9.26
C TYR A 128 12.13 -5.35 9.59
N ASP A 129 12.54 -4.80 10.72
CA ASP A 129 13.96 -4.81 11.14
C ASP A 129 14.46 -6.24 11.34
N LYS A 130 13.65 -7.10 11.95
CA LYS A 130 13.98 -8.53 12.12
C LYS A 130 14.18 -9.22 10.76
N PHE A 131 13.28 -8.94 9.80
CA PHE A 131 13.40 -9.54 8.48
C PHE A 131 14.69 -9.11 7.79
N ILE A 132 15.01 -7.82 7.81
CA ILE A 132 16.19 -7.26 7.15
C ILE A 132 17.47 -7.85 7.75
N LYS A 133 17.52 -8.01 9.07
CA LYS A 133 18.69 -8.61 9.76
C LYS A 133 18.88 -10.08 9.41
N LYS A 134 17.79 -10.82 9.17
CA LYS A 134 17.85 -12.22 8.77
C LYS A 134 18.16 -12.40 7.29
N ASN A 135 17.90 -11.39 6.48
CA ASN A 135 18.01 -11.46 5.02
C ASN A 135 18.85 -10.31 4.48
N PRO A 136 20.15 -10.23 4.85
CA PRO A 136 21.00 -9.15 4.34
C PRO A 136 21.08 -9.19 2.82
N GLY A 137 20.95 -8.02 2.19
CA GLY A 137 20.98 -7.90 0.73
C GLY A 137 19.64 -8.14 0.04
N TYR A 138 18.57 -8.45 0.78
CA TYR A 138 17.27 -8.73 0.18
C TYR A 138 16.72 -7.52 -0.59
N GLU A 139 16.75 -6.33 0.03
CA GLU A 139 16.22 -5.12 -0.61
C GLU A 139 17.02 -4.70 -1.84
N GLU A 140 18.33 -4.87 -1.79
CA GLU A 140 19.20 -4.59 -2.94
C GLU A 140 18.86 -5.52 -4.11
N LYS A 141 18.55 -6.78 -3.82
CA LYS A 141 18.11 -7.76 -4.83
C LYS A 141 16.79 -7.33 -5.46
N ILE A 142 15.81 -6.87 -4.65
CA ILE A 142 14.54 -6.37 -5.16
C ILE A 142 14.75 -5.13 -6.01
N ALA A 143 15.55 -4.16 -5.54
CA ALA A 143 15.87 -2.96 -6.30
C ALA A 143 16.49 -3.28 -7.66
N SER A 144 17.35 -4.28 -7.73
CA SER A 144 17.93 -4.76 -8.99
C SER A 144 16.88 -5.24 -9.98
N LYS A 145 15.85 -5.93 -9.50
CA LYS A 145 14.78 -6.44 -10.35
C LYS A 145 13.87 -5.34 -10.89
N LEU A 146 13.86 -4.16 -10.23
CA LEU A 146 13.02 -3.03 -10.62
C LEU A 146 13.68 -2.08 -11.61
N LYS A 147 14.93 -2.30 -11.92
CA LYS A 147 15.67 -1.49 -12.91
C LYS A 147 15.33 -1.89 -14.34
#